data_b2860fcd610052e7c95300af6502c260
#
_entry.id   b2860fcd610052e7c95300af6502c260
#
_cell.length_a   1.000
_cell.length_b   1.000
_cell.length_c   1.000
_cell.angle_alpha   90.00
_cell.angle_beta   90.00
_cell.angle_gamma   90.00
#
_symmetry.space_group_name_H-M   'P 1'
#
loop_
_entity.id
_entity.type
_entity.pdbx_description
1 polymer ?
#
loop_
_entity_poly.entity_id
_entity_poly.type
_entity_poly.pdbx_seq_one_letter_code
_entity_poly.pdbx_strand_id
1 'polypeptide(L)' 'MEKTFDIGLGAEVWVIHRNHIVKGTVSKVWYTKFIDPVDLESVVESEWYFVCDADGKRIDSFRKKDLFLKKEALIRSL' A
#
# COMPACT_ATOMS: atom_id res chain seq x y z
N MET A 1 -8.50 13.17 15.71
CA MET A 1 -7.85 13.62 14.47
C MET A 1 -7.91 12.49 13.45
N GLU A 2 -8.43 12.78 12.30
CA GLU A 2 -8.52 11.78 11.24
C GLU A 2 -7.16 11.55 10.60
N LYS A 3 -6.85 10.29 10.29
CA LYS A 3 -5.65 9.94 9.55
C LYS A 3 -5.89 10.21 8.06
N THR A 4 -5.01 11.01 7.47
CA THR A 4 -5.04 11.29 6.03
C THR A 4 -4.03 10.40 5.32
N PHE A 5 -4.47 9.74 4.25
CA PHE A 5 -3.61 8.89 3.44
C PHE A 5 -3.28 9.59 2.13
N ASP A 6 -2.02 9.51 1.71
CA ASP A 6 -1.56 10.09 0.46
C ASP A 6 -2.16 9.36 -0.76
N ILE A 7 -2.44 8.07 -0.58
CA ILE A 7 -3.05 7.23 -1.61
C ILE A 7 -4.44 6.84 -1.10
N GLY A 8 -5.47 7.30 -1.79
CA GLY A 8 -6.85 7.07 -1.39
C GLY A 8 -7.48 5.85 -2.05
N LEU A 9 -8.70 5.53 -1.60
CA LEU A 9 -9.50 4.48 -2.20
C LEU A 9 -9.80 4.82 -3.66
N GLY A 10 -9.73 3.82 -4.53
CA GLY A 10 -9.96 4.00 -5.95
C GLY A 10 -8.74 4.49 -6.74
N ALA A 11 -7.63 4.78 -6.07
CA ALA A 11 -6.42 5.22 -6.75
C ALA A 11 -5.83 4.09 -7.59
N GLU A 12 -5.40 4.42 -8.80
CA GLU A 12 -4.67 3.48 -9.65
C GLU A 12 -3.21 3.45 -9.23
N VAL A 13 -2.66 2.27 -9.05
CA VAL A 13 -1.28 2.08 -8.62
C VAL A 13 -0.61 1.00 -9.45
N TRP A 14 0.71 1.05 -9.46
CA TRP A 14 1.56 0.04 -10.09
C TRP A 14 2.36 -0.66 -9.02
N VAL A 15 2.38 -1.99 -9.07
CA VAL A 15 3.06 -2.81 -8.07
C VAL A 15 3.82 -3.95 -8.76
N ILE A 16 4.78 -4.52 -8.03
CA ILE A 16 5.43 -5.76 -8.46
C ILE A 16 4.77 -6.89 -7.70
N HIS A 17 4.20 -7.84 -8.43
CA HIS A 17 3.56 -9.01 -7.88
C HIS A 17 4.05 -10.24 -8.64
N ARG A 18 4.63 -11.20 -7.92
CA ARG A 18 5.22 -12.41 -8.50
C ARG A 18 6.18 -12.10 -9.66
N ASN A 19 7.06 -11.12 -9.45
CA ASN A 19 8.06 -10.66 -10.40
C ASN A 19 7.49 -10.02 -11.68
N HIS A 20 6.20 -9.62 -11.65
CA HIS A 20 5.56 -8.92 -12.75
C HIS A 20 5.10 -7.54 -12.32
N ILE A 21 5.18 -6.58 -13.23
CA ILE A 21 4.61 -5.25 -13.03
C ILE A 21 3.12 -5.35 -13.33
N VAL A 22 2.30 -5.04 -12.33
CA VAL A 22 0.84 -5.13 -12.42
C VAL A 22 0.22 -3.80 -12.06
N LYS A 23 -0.78 -3.39 -12.84
CA LYS A 23 -1.61 -2.22 -12.53
C LYS A 23 -2.81 -2.68 -11.71
N GLY A 24 -3.10 -1.96 -10.65
CA GLY A 24 -4.24 -2.28 -9.81
C GLY A 24 -4.91 -1.05 -9.26
N THR A 25 -5.94 -1.27 -8.46
CA THR A 25 -6.73 -0.21 -7.82
C THR A 25 -6.75 -0.46 -6.32
N VAL A 26 -6.53 0.58 -5.54
CA VAL A 26 -6.62 0.49 -4.08
C VAL A 26 -8.07 0.32 -3.67
N SER A 27 -8.39 -0.82 -3.06
CA SER A 27 -9.75 -1.15 -2.62
C SER A 27 -9.97 -0.97 -1.13
N LYS A 28 -8.91 -0.97 -0.34
CA LYS A 28 -8.98 -0.81 1.11
C LYS A 28 -7.66 -0.28 1.65
N VAL A 29 -7.74 0.58 2.66
CA VAL A 29 -6.55 1.04 3.40
C VAL A 29 -6.71 0.58 4.84
N TRP A 30 -5.69 -0.06 5.36
CA TRP A 30 -5.66 -0.54 6.73
C TRP A 30 -4.56 0.18 7.50
N TYR A 31 -4.94 0.84 8.59
CA TYR A 31 -4.01 1.56 9.44
C TYR A 31 -4.05 0.99 10.85
N THR A 32 -2.87 0.71 11.40
CA THR A 32 -2.73 0.26 12.77
C THR A 32 -1.72 1.11 13.52
N LYS A 33 -1.98 1.33 14.80
CA LYS A 33 -1.10 2.06 15.68
C LYS A 33 -1.15 1.40 17.06
N PHE A 34 0.00 1.03 17.59
CA PHE A 34 0.08 0.41 18.90
C PHE A 34 1.40 0.71 19.59
N ILE A 35 1.43 0.51 20.91
CA ILE A 35 2.65 0.68 21.70
C ILE A 35 3.48 -0.60 21.54
N ASP A 36 4.78 -0.44 21.26
CA ASP A 36 5.69 -1.56 21.12
C ASP A 36 5.77 -2.32 22.46
N PRO A 37 5.46 -3.62 22.49
CA PRO A 37 5.49 -4.40 23.73
C PRO A 37 6.89 -4.58 24.31
N VAL A 38 7.94 -4.40 23.51
CA VAL A 38 9.33 -4.50 23.96
C VAL A 38 9.83 -3.15 24.46
N ASP A 39 9.50 -2.08 23.73
CA ASP A 39 9.84 -0.71 24.10
C ASP A 39 8.55 0.08 24.27
N LEU A 40 8.10 0.18 25.52
CA LEU A 40 6.83 0.82 25.87
C LEU A 40 6.78 2.33 25.55
N GLU A 41 7.93 2.95 25.24
CA GLU A 41 7.98 4.35 24.85
C GLU A 41 7.85 4.53 23.34
N SER A 42 8.00 3.46 22.57
CA SER A 42 7.90 3.49 21.11
C SER A 42 6.47 3.21 20.65
N VAL A 43 6.04 3.96 19.65
CA VAL A 43 4.75 3.75 18.99
C VAL A 43 5.01 3.17 17.60
N VAL A 44 4.38 2.04 17.31
CA VAL A 44 4.47 1.39 16.00
C VAL A 44 3.24 1.75 15.19
N GLU A 45 3.47 2.26 13.99
CA GLU A 45 2.42 2.59 13.03
C GLU A 45 2.62 1.78 11.76
N SER A 46 1.55 1.24 11.22
CA SER A 46 1.59 0.48 9.97
C SER A 46 0.43 0.88 9.07
N GLU A 47 0.73 1.07 7.79
CA GLU A 47 -0.27 1.34 6.76
C GLU A 47 -0.15 0.24 5.70
N TRP A 48 -1.28 -0.38 5.38
CA TRP A 48 -1.37 -1.42 4.36
C TRP A 48 -2.42 -1.03 3.34
N TYR A 49 -2.10 -1.23 2.09
CA TYR A 49 -2.98 -0.90 0.97
C TYR A 49 -3.34 -2.19 0.26
N PHE A 50 -4.64 -2.50 0.21
CA PHE A 50 -5.15 -3.67 -0.49
C PHE A 50 -5.44 -3.29 -1.92
N VAL A 51 -4.84 -4.01 -2.86
CA VAL A 51 -4.90 -3.71 -4.29
C VAL A 51 -5.66 -4.81 -5.00
N CYS A 52 -6.58 -4.42 -5.86
CA CYS A 52 -7.37 -5.32 -6.70
C CYS A 52 -7.00 -5.13 -8.18
N ASP A 53 -7.17 -6.19 -8.97
CA ASP A 53 -6.99 -6.12 -10.42
C ASP A 53 -8.21 -5.50 -11.12
N ALA A 54 -8.19 -5.46 -12.46
CA ALA A 54 -9.28 -4.88 -13.23
C ALA A 54 -10.61 -5.62 -13.05
N ASP A 55 -10.57 -6.90 -12.68
CA ASP A 55 -11.75 -7.73 -12.45
C ASP A 55 -12.28 -7.62 -11.02
N GLY A 56 -11.63 -6.82 -10.18
CA GLY A 56 -12.00 -6.69 -8.79
C GLY A 56 -11.45 -7.76 -7.87
N LYS A 57 -10.61 -8.65 -8.38
CA LYS A 57 -9.93 -9.65 -7.56
C LYS A 57 -8.78 -9.05 -6.79
N ARG A 58 -8.70 -9.37 -5.51
CA ARG A 58 -7.60 -8.94 -4.67
C ARG A 58 -6.29 -9.55 -5.16
N ILE A 59 -5.32 -8.70 -5.44
CA ILE A 59 -3.97 -9.13 -5.82
C ILE A 59 -3.19 -9.44 -4.54
N ASP A 60 -3.02 -8.42 -3.68
CA ASP A 60 -2.29 -8.55 -2.42
C ASP A 60 -2.42 -7.26 -1.62
N SER A 61 -1.80 -7.21 -0.45
CA SER A 61 -1.64 -6.00 0.33
C SER A 61 -0.19 -5.53 0.22
N PHE A 62 -0.01 -4.20 0.16
CA PHE A 62 1.30 -3.59 -0.04
C PHE A 62 1.51 -2.45 0.95
N ARG A 63 2.77 -2.21 1.29
CA ARG A 63 3.18 -1.01 1.98
C ARG A 63 3.24 0.15 0.99
N LYS A 64 3.11 1.37 1.48
CA LYS A 64 3.18 2.58 0.65
C LYS A 64 4.45 2.62 -0.22
N LYS A 65 5.58 2.18 0.33
CA LYS A 65 6.86 2.16 -0.39
C LYS A 65 6.86 1.27 -1.62
N ASP A 66 5.94 0.31 -1.69
CA ASP A 66 5.85 -0.65 -2.78
C ASP A 66 4.77 -0.27 -3.80
N LEU A 67 4.10 0.87 -3.58
CA LEU A 67 3.07 1.39 -4.47
C LEU A 67 3.63 2.55 -5.29
N PHE A 68 3.37 2.55 -6.58
CA PHE A 68 3.79 3.61 -7.47
C PHE A 68 2.60 4.14 -8.24
N LEU A 69 2.44 5.45 -8.27
CA LEU A 69 1.34 6.09 -8.98
C LEU A 69 1.57 6.13 -10.49
N LYS A 70 2.82 5.93 -10.92
CA LYS A 70 3.20 5.90 -12.32
C LYS A 70 4.10 4.71 -12.59
N LYS A 71 3.90 4.05 -13.71
CA LYS A 71 4.71 2.90 -14.13
C LYS A 71 6.19 3.26 -14.24
N GLU A 72 6.49 4.45 -14.76
CA GLU A 72 7.85 4.94 -14.91
C GLU A 72 8.58 5.06 -13.58
N ALA A 73 7.88 5.48 -12.54
CA ALA A 73 8.47 5.59 -11.21
C ALA A 73 8.85 4.23 -10.65
N LEU A 74 8.00 3.22 -10.89
CA LEU A 74 8.29 1.85 -10.48
C LEU A 74 9.52 1.31 -11.22
N ILE A 75 9.58 1.51 -12.53
CA ILE A 75 10.70 1.05 -13.36
C ILE A 75 12.01 1.67 -12.90
N ARG A 76 12.00 2.95 -12.55
CA ARG A 76 13.19 3.66 -12.05
C ARG A 76 13.68 3.14 -10.70
N SER A 77 12.79 2.52 -9.91
CA SER A 77 13.13 1.99 -8.60
C SER A 77 13.82 0.63 -8.65
N LEU A 78 13.80 -0.01 -9.79
CA LEU A 78 14.37 -1.35 -9.98
C LEU A 78 15.89 -1.34 -10.10
#